data_80577b5d0250b33cec90928c4b0d40bf
#
_entry.id   80577b5d0250b33cec90928c4b0d40bf
#
_cell.length_a   1.000
_cell.length_b   1.000
_cell.length_c   1.000
_cell.angle_alpha   90.00
_cell.angle_beta   90.00
_cell.angle_gamma   90.00
#
_symmetry.space_group_name_H-M   'P 1'
#
loop_
_entity.id
_entity.type
_entity.pdbx_description
1 polymer ?
#
loop_
_entity_poly.entity_id
_entity_poly.type
_entity_poly.pdbx_seq_one_letter_code
_entity_poly.pdbx_strand_id
1 'polypeptide(L)'
;LEKALTTARAMKPNHLIAVFGCGGDRDRTKRPVMGRIGAEFADIPIITSDNPRSEDPEFIVSEVEAGVKAGLKEGQHYEVIVDRRAAITRAVEMASDGDLVLIAGKGHETYQILKDGTVHFDDREVALEAVRQVQIKER
;
A
#
# COMPACT_ATOMS: atom_id res chain seq x y z
N LEU A 1 10.46 2.58 2.84
CA LEU A 1 9.21 2.25 3.55
C LEU A 1 9.34 2.38 5.06
N GLU A 2 10.38 1.82 5.66
CA GLU A 2 10.56 1.89 7.11
C GLU A 2 10.62 3.32 7.61
N LYS A 3 11.38 4.18 6.93
CA LYS A 3 11.50 5.60 7.29
C LYS A 3 10.15 6.32 7.22
N ALA A 4 9.38 6.08 6.15
CA ALA A 4 8.06 6.67 5.99
C ALA A 4 7.10 6.21 7.08
N LEU A 5 7.13 4.93 7.43
CA LEU A 5 6.30 4.37 8.49
C LEU A 5 6.69 4.92 9.87
N THR A 6 7.98 5.06 10.13
CA THR A 6 8.46 5.64 11.38
C THR A 6 8.01 7.09 11.53
N THR A 7 8.11 7.87 10.44
CA THR A 7 7.63 9.26 10.42
C THR A 7 6.13 9.34 10.66
N ALA A 8 5.35 8.48 9.99
CA ALA A 8 3.90 8.43 10.17
C ALA A 8 3.52 8.06 11.59
N ARG A 9 4.22 7.09 12.18
CA ARG A 9 3.95 6.65 13.56
C ARG A 9 4.23 7.77 14.57
N ALA A 10 5.21 8.64 14.30
CA ALA A 10 5.52 9.78 15.15
C ALA A 10 4.39 10.81 15.22
N MET A 11 3.47 10.80 14.26
CA MET A 11 2.27 11.64 14.27
C MET A 11 1.20 11.13 15.23
N LYS A 12 1.44 10.00 15.87
CA LYS A 12 0.56 9.36 16.87
C LYS A 12 -0.87 9.11 16.37
N PRO A 13 -1.03 8.42 15.22
CA PRO A 13 -2.37 8.08 14.75
C PRO A 13 -3.02 7.04 15.65
N ASN A 14 -4.36 6.98 15.64
CA ASN A 14 -5.07 5.90 16.31
C ASN A 14 -4.75 4.57 15.64
N HIS A 15 -4.81 4.53 14.31
CA HIS A 15 -4.37 3.38 13.51
C HIS A 15 -3.57 3.88 12.31
N LEU A 16 -2.50 3.19 11.99
CA LEU A 16 -1.69 3.46 10.81
C LEU A 16 -2.01 2.39 9.76
N ILE A 17 -2.63 2.82 8.66
CA ILE A 17 -2.95 1.96 7.53
C ILE A 17 -1.92 2.24 6.45
N ALA A 18 -1.19 1.23 5.99
CA ALA A 18 -0.14 1.42 5.00
C ALA A 18 -0.45 0.66 3.73
N VAL A 19 -0.51 1.38 2.61
CA VAL A 19 -0.68 0.81 1.27
C VAL A 19 0.68 0.83 0.59
N PHE A 20 1.19 -0.33 0.20
CA PHE A 20 2.53 -0.43 -0.39
C PHE A 20 2.66 -1.65 -1.29
N GLY A 21 3.67 -1.63 -2.14
CA GLY A 21 4.00 -2.73 -3.02
C GLY A 21 5.44 -2.63 -3.48
N CYS A 22 5.89 -3.59 -4.28
CA CYS A 22 7.23 -3.63 -4.85
C CYS A 22 7.16 -3.59 -6.36
N GLY A 23 8.22 -3.09 -6.98
CA GLY A 23 8.34 -3.06 -8.43
C GLY A 23 8.76 -4.41 -9.00
N GLY A 24 8.41 -4.63 -10.28
CA GLY A 24 8.92 -5.74 -11.06
C GLY A 24 10.26 -5.41 -11.65
N ASP A 25 10.97 -6.44 -12.12
CA ASP A 25 12.31 -6.34 -12.74
C ASP A 25 13.28 -5.61 -11.80
N ARG A 26 13.19 -5.91 -10.52
CA ARG A 26 14.01 -5.36 -9.44
C ARG A 26 14.44 -6.50 -8.51
N ASP A 27 15.23 -6.18 -7.51
CA ASP A 27 15.76 -7.17 -6.56
C ASP A 27 14.62 -7.81 -5.76
N ARG A 28 14.33 -9.06 -6.07
CA ARG A 28 13.27 -9.85 -5.44
C ARG A 28 13.51 -10.12 -3.97
N THR A 29 14.76 -10.10 -3.51
CA THR A 29 15.09 -10.38 -2.11
C THR A 29 14.55 -9.32 -1.17
N LYS A 30 14.25 -8.12 -1.68
CA LYS A 30 13.70 -7.03 -0.90
C LYS A 30 12.20 -7.18 -0.63
N ARG A 31 11.49 -8.01 -1.44
CA ARG A 31 10.03 -8.13 -1.33
C ARG A 31 9.57 -8.65 0.03
N PRO A 32 10.09 -9.79 0.53
CA PRO A 32 9.69 -10.24 1.88
C PRO A 32 10.14 -9.27 2.98
N VAL A 33 11.29 -8.61 2.81
CA VAL A 33 11.78 -7.63 3.79
C VAL A 33 10.80 -6.47 3.92
N MET A 34 10.35 -5.93 2.78
CA MET A 34 9.37 -4.84 2.79
C MET A 34 8.04 -5.28 3.40
N GLY A 35 7.60 -6.49 3.09
CA GLY A 35 6.38 -7.05 3.67
C GLY A 35 6.46 -7.12 5.19
N ARG A 36 7.57 -7.62 5.72
CA ARG A 36 7.76 -7.71 7.15
C ARG A 36 7.79 -6.35 7.83
N ILE A 37 8.49 -5.39 7.22
CA ILE A 37 8.52 -4.01 7.72
C ILE A 37 7.11 -3.42 7.77
N GLY A 38 6.32 -3.61 6.72
CA GLY A 38 4.93 -3.16 6.69
C GLY A 38 4.11 -3.74 7.83
N ALA A 39 4.25 -5.04 8.09
CA ALA A 39 3.53 -5.70 9.18
C ALA A 39 4.00 -5.23 10.56
N GLU A 40 5.29 -5.01 10.74
CA GLU A 40 5.84 -4.59 12.04
C GLU A 40 5.46 -3.16 12.40
N PHE A 41 5.45 -2.24 11.44
CA PHE A 41 5.29 -0.80 11.71
C PHE A 41 3.88 -0.27 11.48
N ALA A 42 3.06 -0.91 10.64
CA ALA A 42 1.69 -0.49 10.39
C ALA A 42 0.72 -1.34 11.21
N ASP A 43 -0.42 -0.76 11.56
CA ASP A 43 -1.49 -1.52 12.20
C ASP A 43 -2.20 -2.40 11.18
N ILE A 44 -2.46 -1.86 9.99
CA ILE A 44 -3.11 -2.58 8.91
C ILE A 44 -2.28 -2.41 7.63
N PRO A 45 -1.46 -3.40 7.25
CA PRO A 45 -0.79 -3.37 5.96
C PRO A 45 -1.73 -3.81 4.85
N ILE A 46 -1.74 -3.07 3.75
CA ILE A 46 -2.47 -3.42 2.52
C ILE A 46 -1.44 -3.55 1.41
N ILE A 47 -1.28 -4.76 0.93
CA ILE A 47 -0.31 -5.08 -0.13
C ILE A 47 -0.96 -4.86 -1.48
N THR A 48 -0.30 -4.12 -2.36
CA THR A 48 -0.82 -3.85 -3.70
C THR A 48 0.30 -3.85 -4.73
N SER A 49 -0.05 -3.58 -5.98
CA SER A 49 0.90 -3.45 -7.08
C SER A 49 1.51 -2.06 -7.12
N ASP A 50 2.77 -1.99 -7.50
CA ASP A 50 3.47 -0.74 -7.83
C ASP A 50 3.67 -0.72 -9.35
N ASN A 51 4.89 -0.85 -9.84
CA ASN A 51 5.19 -0.98 -11.26
C ASN A 51 5.59 -2.43 -11.56
N PRO A 52 4.67 -3.32 -11.95
CA PRO A 52 5.01 -4.72 -12.18
C PRO A 52 5.92 -4.95 -13.37
N ARG A 53 5.95 -4.00 -14.31
CA ARG A 53 6.75 -4.08 -15.52
C ARG A 53 6.48 -5.39 -16.27
N SER A 54 7.50 -6.23 -16.53
CA SER A 54 7.31 -7.48 -17.25
C SER A 54 6.83 -8.64 -16.39
N GLU A 55 6.80 -8.47 -15.07
CA GLU A 55 6.42 -9.53 -14.14
C GLU A 55 4.91 -9.56 -13.88
N ASP A 56 4.42 -10.71 -13.47
CA ASP A 56 3.04 -10.87 -13.03
C ASP A 56 2.86 -10.14 -11.70
N PRO A 57 1.95 -9.14 -11.63
CA PRO A 57 1.73 -8.40 -10.39
C PRO A 57 1.29 -9.29 -9.23
N GLU A 58 0.53 -10.34 -9.49
CA GLU A 58 0.09 -11.27 -8.44
C GLU A 58 1.27 -12.03 -7.84
N PHE A 59 2.26 -12.38 -8.66
CA PHE A 59 3.46 -13.05 -8.18
C PHE A 59 4.28 -12.12 -7.27
N ILE A 60 4.47 -10.87 -7.68
CA ILE A 60 5.19 -9.88 -6.87
C ILE A 60 4.51 -9.72 -5.52
N VAL A 61 3.20 -9.55 -5.53
CA VAL A 61 2.40 -9.38 -4.32
C VAL A 61 2.52 -10.61 -3.40
N SER A 62 2.55 -11.82 -3.98
CA SER A 62 2.69 -13.04 -3.18
C SER A 62 4.01 -13.08 -2.41
N GLU A 63 5.09 -12.57 -3.00
CA GLU A 63 6.39 -12.53 -2.34
C GLU A 63 6.41 -11.49 -1.20
N VAL A 64 5.74 -10.37 -1.39
CA VAL A 64 5.59 -9.36 -0.34
C VAL A 64 4.72 -9.93 0.80
N GLU A 65 3.65 -10.62 0.46
CA GLU A 65 2.73 -11.23 1.43
C GLU A 65 3.45 -12.23 2.33
N ALA A 66 4.38 -13.01 1.79
CA ALA A 66 5.17 -13.95 2.59
C ALA A 66 5.90 -13.22 3.72
N GLY A 67 6.43 -12.03 3.44
CA GLY A 67 7.08 -11.19 4.43
C GLY A 67 6.10 -10.63 5.46
N VAL A 68 4.92 -10.20 5.01
CA VAL A 68 3.87 -9.72 5.90
C VAL A 68 3.49 -10.80 6.90
N LYS A 69 3.25 -12.02 6.43
CA LYS A 69 2.89 -13.15 7.29
C LYS A 69 3.97 -13.42 8.35
N ALA A 70 5.24 -13.27 7.98
CA ALA A 70 6.35 -13.47 8.90
C ALA A 70 6.42 -12.40 9.99
N GLY A 71 5.93 -11.20 9.71
CA GLY A 71 5.98 -10.07 10.65
C GLY A 71 4.68 -9.79 11.40
N LEU A 72 3.60 -10.52 11.11
CA LEU A 72 2.30 -10.28 11.75
C LEU A 72 2.34 -10.55 13.24
N LYS A 73 1.65 -9.68 13.97
CA LYS A 73 1.37 -9.87 15.39
C LYS A 73 0.06 -10.65 15.53
N GLU A 74 -0.14 -11.27 16.66
CA GLU A 74 -1.38 -12.01 16.93
C GLU A 74 -2.60 -11.08 16.77
N GLY A 75 -3.57 -11.52 15.97
CA GLY A 75 -4.81 -10.77 15.74
C GLY A 75 -4.68 -9.62 14.77
N GLN A 76 -3.50 -9.38 14.20
CA GLN A 76 -3.31 -8.27 13.26
C GLN A 76 -3.97 -8.58 11.91
N HIS A 77 -4.77 -7.63 11.43
CA HIS A 77 -5.43 -7.71 10.13
C HIS A 77 -4.52 -7.17 9.03
N TYR A 78 -4.53 -7.81 7.87
CA TYR A 78 -3.91 -7.29 6.65
C TYR A 78 -4.77 -7.64 5.45
N GLU A 79 -4.57 -6.93 4.33
CA GLU A 79 -5.29 -7.19 3.09
C GLU A 79 -4.35 -7.24 1.91
N VAL A 80 -4.75 -7.98 0.88
CA VAL A 80 -4.04 -8.06 -0.40
C VAL A 80 -5.01 -7.62 -1.49
N ILE A 81 -4.70 -6.51 -2.14
CA ILE A 81 -5.54 -5.95 -3.21
C ILE A 81 -4.62 -5.53 -4.34
N VAL A 82 -4.50 -6.36 -5.36
CA VAL A 82 -3.52 -6.17 -6.44
C VAL A 82 -3.76 -4.87 -7.21
N ASP A 83 -5.02 -4.54 -7.50
CA ASP A 83 -5.35 -3.28 -8.15
C ASP A 83 -5.08 -2.10 -7.21
N ARG A 84 -4.12 -1.25 -7.58
CA ARG A 84 -3.67 -0.16 -6.72
C ARG A 84 -4.77 0.85 -6.41
N ARG A 85 -5.62 1.18 -7.40
CA ARG A 85 -6.75 2.09 -7.18
C ARG A 85 -7.70 1.52 -6.11
N ALA A 86 -8.03 0.25 -6.23
CA ALA A 86 -8.90 -0.42 -5.27
C ALA A 86 -8.27 -0.48 -3.88
N ALA A 87 -6.95 -0.70 -3.80
CA ALA A 87 -6.24 -0.74 -2.53
C ALA A 87 -6.27 0.61 -1.81
N ILE A 88 -6.01 1.70 -2.54
CA ILE A 88 -6.04 3.05 -1.99
C ILE A 88 -7.46 3.40 -1.53
N THR A 89 -8.45 3.11 -2.36
CA THR A 89 -9.86 3.36 -2.04
C THR A 89 -10.26 2.60 -0.77
N ARG A 90 -9.87 1.33 -0.68
CA ARG A 90 -10.16 0.50 0.50
C ARG A 90 -9.54 1.09 1.77
N ALA A 91 -8.30 1.55 1.70
CA ALA A 91 -7.62 2.15 2.85
C ALA A 91 -8.35 3.39 3.35
N VAL A 92 -8.77 4.25 2.43
CA VAL A 92 -9.51 5.47 2.78
C VAL A 92 -10.88 5.13 3.37
N GLU A 93 -11.57 4.15 2.79
CA GLU A 93 -12.89 3.73 3.28
C GLU A 93 -12.85 3.14 4.69
N MET A 94 -11.80 2.41 5.03
CA MET A 94 -11.69 1.78 6.35
C MET A 94 -11.15 2.72 7.43
N ALA A 95 -10.58 3.85 7.06
CA ALA A 95 -10.02 4.81 8.02
C ALA A 95 -11.12 5.55 8.77
N SER A 96 -10.91 5.74 10.06
CA SER A 96 -11.78 6.52 10.94
C SER A 96 -11.03 7.76 11.42
N ASP A 97 -11.72 8.63 12.16
CA ASP A 97 -11.10 9.84 12.70
C ASP A 97 -9.86 9.50 13.54
N GLY A 98 -8.79 10.21 13.30
CA GLY A 98 -7.52 10.00 13.99
C GLY A 98 -6.63 8.94 13.37
N ASP A 99 -7.11 8.22 12.36
CA ASP A 99 -6.30 7.26 11.62
C ASP A 99 -5.47 7.98 10.56
N LEU A 100 -4.34 7.37 10.19
CA LEU A 100 -3.47 7.88 9.14
C LEU A 100 -3.32 6.81 8.06
N VAL A 101 -3.53 7.21 6.81
CA VAL A 101 -3.30 6.34 5.64
C VAL A 101 -2.01 6.78 4.97
N LEU A 102 -1.02 5.88 4.93
CA LEU A 102 0.24 6.10 4.23
C LEU A 102 0.20 5.31 2.92
N ILE A 103 0.42 5.99 1.80
CA ILE A 103 0.53 5.35 0.49
C ILE A 103 1.98 5.50 0.06
N ALA A 104 2.69 4.38 -0.06
CA ALA A 104 4.12 4.37 -0.31
C ALA A 104 4.45 3.69 -1.64
N GLY A 105 5.61 4.05 -2.19
CA GLY A 105 6.18 3.40 -3.36
C GLY A 105 6.37 4.32 -4.55
N LYS A 106 5.34 5.03 -4.98
CA LYS A 106 5.42 5.84 -6.20
C LYS A 106 6.05 7.22 -6.01
N GLY A 107 5.93 7.80 -4.82
CA GLY A 107 6.44 9.15 -4.60
C GLY A 107 5.78 10.16 -5.54
N HIS A 108 6.58 10.78 -6.41
CA HIS A 108 6.10 11.79 -7.36
C HIS A 108 5.64 11.22 -8.70
N GLU A 109 5.76 9.92 -8.92
CA GLU A 109 5.38 9.31 -10.19
C GLU A 109 3.89 9.46 -10.46
N THR A 110 3.53 9.83 -11.70
CA THR A 110 2.15 9.99 -12.15
C THR A 110 1.74 8.91 -13.13
N TYR A 111 2.45 7.79 -13.13
CA TYR A 111 2.24 6.69 -14.07
C TYR A 111 2.47 5.34 -13.41
N GLN A 112 1.92 4.31 -14.01
CA GLN A 112 2.17 2.92 -13.63
C GLN A 112 2.66 2.16 -14.86
N ILE A 113 3.77 1.45 -14.70
CA ILE A 113 4.38 0.66 -15.79
C ILE A 113 3.87 -0.77 -15.69
N LEU A 114 3.07 -1.16 -16.69
CA LEU A 114 2.49 -2.50 -16.81
C LEU A 114 3.17 -3.25 -17.95
N LYS A 115 2.90 -4.53 -18.07
CA LYS A 115 3.49 -5.37 -19.12
C LYS A 115 3.18 -4.83 -20.53
N ASP A 116 1.97 -4.35 -20.74
CA ASP A 116 1.47 -3.91 -22.05
C ASP A 116 1.63 -2.42 -22.29
N GLY A 117 2.25 -1.69 -21.39
CA GLY A 117 2.48 -0.25 -21.56
C GLY A 117 2.37 0.52 -20.26
N THR A 118 2.52 1.83 -20.39
CA THR A 118 2.46 2.75 -19.26
C THR A 118 1.12 3.47 -19.26
N VAL A 119 0.47 3.52 -18.11
CA VAL A 119 -0.80 4.21 -17.93
C VAL A 119 -0.64 5.34 -16.92
N HIS A 120 -1.52 6.35 -17.00
CA HIS A 120 -1.55 7.41 -16.01
C HIS A 120 -2.03 6.83 -14.67
N PHE A 121 -1.29 7.11 -13.62
CA PHE A 121 -1.69 6.74 -12.26
C PHE A 121 -0.97 7.63 -11.25
N ASP A 122 -1.71 8.50 -10.59
CA ASP A 122 -1.19 9.39 -9.56
C ASP A 122 -1.87 9.04 -8.24
N ASP A 123 -1.09 8.56 -7.27
CA ASP A 123 -1.61 8.18 -5.95
C ASP A 123 -2.40 9.31 -5.29
N ARG A 124 -1.98 10.55 -5.47
CA ARG A 124 -2.64 11.73 -4.88
C ARG A 124 -4.03 11.94 -5.46
N GLU A 125 -4.17 11.79 -6.77
CA GLU A 125 -5.47 11.92 -7.43
C GLU A 125 -6.43 10.84 -6.96
N VAL A 126 -5.95 9.59 -6.90
CA VAL A 126 -6.76 8.45 -6.48
C VAL A 126 -7.18 8.60 -5.02
N ALA A 127 -6.25 9.00 -4.16
CA ALA A 127 -6.55 9.22 -2.74
C ALA A 127 -7.59 10.32 -2.56
N LEU A 128 -7.46 11.43 -3.29
CA LEU A 128 -8.39 12.54 -3.21
C LEU A 128 -9.79 12.15 -3.68
N GLU A 129 -9.90 11.38 -4.77
CA GLU A 129 -11.17 10.84 -5.24
C GLU A 129 -11.82 9.96 -4.18
N ALA A 130 -11.04 9.09 -3.54
CA ALA A 130 -11.54 8.20 -2.50
C ALA A 130 -12.07 8.98 -1.29
N VAL A 131 -11.35 10.02 -0.86
CA VAL A 131 -11.77 10.89 0.23
C VAL A 131 -13.10 11.59 -0.11
N ARG A 132 -13.23 12.10 -1.33
CA ARG A 132 -14.46 12.76 -1.79
C ARG A 132 -15.64 11.79 -1.78
N GLN A 133 -15.45 10.56 -2.21
CA GLN A 133 -16.51 9.53 -2.21
C GLN A 133 -16.98 9.21 -0.80
N VAL A 134 -16.06 9.10 0.15
CA VAL A 134 -16.39 8.87 1.56
C VAL A 134 -17.20 10.04 2.12
N GLN A 135 -16.78 11.27 1.83
CA GLN A 135 -17.51 12.48 2.27
C GLN A 135 -18.92 12.54 1.71
N ILE A 136 -19.12 12.14 0.46
CA ILE A 136 -20.44 12.10 -0.16
C ILE A 136 -21.33 11.08 0.54
N LYS A 137 -20.81 9.90 0.87
CA LYS A 137 -21.57 8.85 1.55
C LYS A 137 -21.97 9.23 2.98
N GLU A 138 -21.17 10.05 3.64
CA GLU A 138 -21.43 10.49 5.01
C GLU A 138 -22.49 11.61 5.09
N ARG A 139 -22.83 12.20 3.96
CA ARG A 139 -23.88 13.19 3.88
C ARG A 139 -25.24 12.51 3.77
#